data_77f4ddc3112797e6ed51dd31f0d1af49
#
_entry.id   77f4ddc3112797e6ed51dd31f0d1af49
#
_cell.length_a   1.000
_cell.length_b   1.000
_cell.length_c   1.000
_cell.angle_alpha   90.00
_cell.angle_beta   90.00
_cell.angle_gamma   90.00
#
_symmetry.space_group_name_H-M   'P 1'
#
loop_
_entity.id
_entity.type
_entity.pdbx_description
1 polymer ?
#
loop_
_entity_poly.entity_id
_entity_poly.type
_entity_poly.pdbx_seq_one_letter_code
_entity_poly.pdbx_strand_id
1 'polypeptide(L)'
;IAAGNMVPGENFTGAAPEATLIIIKVKPAKQYLRNFYLYPPDAEVFQENDVMMAIAYAISWAKKLEMPLSICLGIGSSQGAHLGTNALSQYVDYVANFSQVSVSAAAGNEGNTRNHSTGIFSQGREQIVTELRVAEREQGFTMEFWGEPPEIYGLSIQSPTGEILEVSSSIGSRTQELSFVFVETKVYVNYILIERQTGYSLVYIRFFHPASGIWKIFTRGKNRQNVQFHMWLPVEGLISQDTYFLEPSPYTTVTAPGDARNSITTTAYQHRDGSIYIAAGRGYTPDGMITPHLAAPGVNVKVPLVRGGFGTRSGTSISAAQTAGIAALLFEWAIIRDNQPFFTGSGVKYYLQRGARREENMQYPNPEWGYGKVNLYHTFELLT
;
A
#
# COMPACT_ATOMS: atom_id res chain seq x y z
N ILE A 1 10.86 1.25 17.44
CA ILE A 1 10.95 -0.15 16.96
C ILE A 1 12.19 -0.31 16.06
N ALA A 2 12.37 0.53 15.04
CA ALA A 2 13.55 0.48 14.19
C ALA A 2 14.84 0.74 15.00
N ALA A 3 14.79 1.70 15.91
CA ALA A 3 15.91 2.11 16.74
C ALA A 3 15.41 2.46 18.16
N GLY A 4 16.35 2.80 19.04
CA GLY A 4 16.08 3.14 20.44
C GLY A 4 16.73 2.17 21.39
N ASN A 5 17.40 2.73 22.40
CA ASN A 5 18.19 2.00 23.38
C ASN A 5 17.33 1.05 24.23
N MET A 6 18.01 0.09 24.85
CA MET A 6 17.39 -0.78 25.82
C MET A 6 16.79 0.06 26.97
N VAL A 7 15.53 -0.24 27.30
CA VAL A 7 14.84 0.37 28.44
C VAL A 7 14.84 -0.63 29.59
N PRO A 8 15.65 -0.44 30.63
CA PRO A 8 15.69 -1.31 31.79
C PRO A 8 14.30 -1.46 32.44
N GLY A 9 13.92 -2.67 32.81
CA GLY A 9 12.61 -2.96 33.41
C GLY A 9 11.46 -3.16 32.41
N GLU A 10 11.59 -2.70 31.17
CA GLU A 10 10.58 -2.86 30.14
C GLU A 10 10.86 -4.01 29.16
N ASN A 11 12.04 -4.59 29.21
CA ASN A 11 12.50 -5.63 28.27
C ASN A 11 12.21 -5.23 26.80
N PHE A 12 12.60 -4.00 26.45
CA PHE A 12 12.41 -3.42 25.13
C PHE A 12 13.74 -2.83 24.61
N THR A 13 14.02 -3.11 23.36
CA THR A 13 15.07 -2.44 22.57
C THR A 13 14.61 -2.33 21.12
N GLY A 14 15.06 -1.31 20.41
CA GLY A 14 14.90 -1.22 18.96
C GLY A 14 15.77 -2.24 18.23
N ALA A 15 15.48 -2.51 16.95
CA ALA A 15 16.26 -3.43 16.13
C ALA A 15 17.72 -2.96 15.93
N ALA A 16 17.93 -1.63 15.79
CA ALA A 16 19.23 -0.96 15.74
C ALA A 16 19.33 0.04 16.89
N PRO A 17 19.68 -0.39 18.12
CA PRO A 17 19.55 0.45 19.32
C PRO A 17 20.42 1.71 19.30
N GLU A 18 21.59 1.66 18.69
CA GLU A 18 22.57 2.75 18.66
C GLU A 18 22.47 3.64 17.41
N ALA A 19 21.47 3.39 16.52
CA ALA A 19 21.31 4.18 15.32
C ALA A 19 20.94 5.63 15.62
N THR A 20 21.57 6.56 14.88
CA THR A 20 21.17 7.98 14.88
C THR A 20 19.80 8.15 14.25
N LEU A 21 18.90 8.90 14.89
CA LEU A 21 17.52 9.07 14.47
C LEU A 21 17.31 10.41 13.76
N ILE A 22 16.68 10.35 12.58
CA ILE A 22 16.10 11.51 11.91
C ILE A 22 14.58 11.34 11.95
N ILE A 23 13.90 12.14 12.77
CA ILE A 23 12.44 12.09 12.94
C ILE A 23 11.82 13.29 12.24
N ILE A 24 10.93 13.04 11.29
CA ILE A 24 10.29 14.08 10.49
C ILE A 24 8.79 14.02 10.70
N LYS A 25 8.20 15.11 11.22
CA LYS A 25 6.77 15.27 11.33
C LYS A 25 6.21 15.85 10.02
N VAL A 26 5.45 15.04 9.29
CA VAL A 26 4.77 15.47 8.07
C VAL A 26 3.52 16.27 8.44
N LYS A 27 3.19 17.29 7.63
CA LYS A 27 1.99 18.11 7.83
C LYS A 27 0.73 17.34 7.44
N PRO A 28 -0.41 17.57 8.11
CA PRO A 28 -1.70 17.11 7.64
C PRO A 28 -2.02 17.65 6.23
N ALA A 29 -2.72 16.85 5.45
CA ALA A 29 -3.16 17.25 4.11
C ALA A 29 -4.04 18.50 4.16
N LYS A 30 -3.89 19.35 3.15
CA LYS A 30 -4.66 20.59 3.01
C LYS A 30 -6.15 20.30 2.78
N GLN A 31 -7.01 21.22 3.23
CA GLN A 31 -8.46 21.03 3.18
C GLN A 31 -9.00 20.75 1.78
N TYR A 32 -8.43 21.36 0.73
CA TYR A 32 -8.91 21.13 -0.63
C TYR A 32 -8.71 19.66 -1.09
N LEU A 33 -7.65 18.98 -0.63
CA LEU A 33 -7.44 17.56 -0.90
C LEU A 33 -8.43 16.68 -0.13
N ARG A 34 -8.65 17.01 1.15
CA ARG A 34 -9.66 16.32 1.95
C ARG A 34 -11.05 16.41 1.29
N ASN A 35 -11.41 17.58 0.81
CA ASN A 35 -12.68 17.80 0.11
C ASN A 35 -12.73 17.06 -1.23
N PHE A 36 -11.60 17.01 -1.96
CA PHE A 36 -11.54 16.31 -3.23
C PHE A 36 -11.72 14.80 -3.07
N TYR A 37 -11.02 14.21 -2.09
CA TYR A 37 -11.07 12.79 -1.80
C TYR A 37 -12.22 12.37 -0.88
N LEU A 38 -12.98 13.31 -0.36
CA LEU A 38 -14.10 13.09 0.55
C LEU A 38 -13.71 12.37 1.84
N TYR A 39 -12.52 12.63 2.35
CA TYR A 39 -12.05 12.00 3.58
C TYR A 39 -12.79 12.53 4.81
N PRO A 40 -13.06 11.65 5.80
CA PRO A 40 -13.65 12.07 7.08
C PRO A 40 -12.86 13.22 7.71
N PRO A 41 -13.54 14.19 8.38
CA PRO A 41 -12.87 15.36 8.97
C PRO A 41 -11.77 15.00 9.96
N ASP A 42 -11.95 13.92 10.71
CA ASP A 42 -11.03 13.47 11.76
C ASP A 42 -9.92 12.55 11.25
N ALA A 43 -9.93 12.18 9.98
CA ALA A 43 -8.95 11.27 9.40
C ALA A 43 -7.55 11.90 9.36
N GLU A 44 -6.54 11.16 9.78
CA GLU A 44 -5.13 11.54 9.63
C GLU A 44 -4.64 11.22 8.23
N VAL A 45 -4.56 12.24 7.39
CA VAL A 45 -4.10 12.12 5.99
C VAL A 45 -2.98 13.10 5.69
N PHE A 46 -2.06 12.68 4.83
CA PHE A 46 -0.86 13.43 4.45
C PHE A 46 -0.76 13.56 2.94
N GLN A 47 -0.04 14.57 2.46
CA GLN A 47 0.22 14.75 1.04
C GLN A 47 1.50 14.00 0.65
N GLU A 48 1.47 13.27 -0.46
CA GLU A 48 2.63 12.50 -0.91
C GLU A 48 3.85 13.37 -1.22
N ASN A 49 3.66 14.59 -1.75
CA ASN A 49 4.75 15.52 -1.98
C ASN A 49 5.45 15.96 -0.69
N ASP A 50 4.72 16.10 0.44
CA ASP A 50 5.33 16.41 1.73
C ASP A 50 6.15 15.22 2.26
N VAL A 51 5.70 13.98 1.98
CA VAL A 51 6.48 12.76 2.27
C VAL A 51 7.74 12.70 1.41
N MET A 52 7.63 13.00 0.11
CA MET A 52 8.81 13.08 -0.79
C MET A 52 9.83 14.13 -0.31
N MET A 53 9.36 15.29 0.13
CA MET A 53 10.23 16.32 0.71
C MET A 53 10.89 15.87 2.01
N ALA A 54 10.18 15.11 2.86
CA ALA A 54 10.72 14.52 4.07
C ALA A 54 11.86 13.54 3.76
N ILE A 55 11.67 12.69 2.76
CA ILE A 55 12.72 11.77 2.26
C ILE A 55 13.94 12.55 1.76
N ALA A 56 13.74 13.58 0.93
CA ALA A 56 14.84 14.43 0.44
C ALA A 56 15.59 15.10 1.59
N TYR A 57 14.89 15.57 2.59
CA TYR A 57 15.47 16.16 3.80
C TYR A 57 16.33 15.14 4.57
N ALA A 58 15.82 13.91 4.78
CA ALA A 58 16.57 12.85 5.45
C ALA A 58 17.87 12.53 4.69
N ILE A 59 17.81 12.41 3.36
CA ILE A 59 18.98 12.17 2.51
C ILE A 59 20.00 13.32 2.64
N SER A 60 19.54 14.56 2.69
CA SER A 60 20.43 15.72 2.85
C SER A 60 21.18 15.70 4.17
N TRP A 61 20.54 15.25 5.24
CA TRP A 61 21.17 15.10 6.55
C TRP A 61 22.12 13.91 6.61
N ALA A 62 21.75 12.76 6.04
CA ALA A 62 22.63 11.60 5.94
C ALA A 62 23.96 11.96 5.24
N LYS A 63 23.87 12.70 4.13
CA LYS A 63 25.06 13.22 3.43
C LYS A 63 25.91 14.16 4.30
N LYS A 64 25.30 15.04 5.09
CA LYS A 64 26.03 15.96 6.00
C LYS A 64 26.71 15.20 7.15
N LEU A 65 26.12 14.10 7.58
CA LEU A 65 26.65 13.27 8.66
C LEU A 65 27.63 12.22 8.14
N GLU A 66 27.78 12.10 6.82
CA GLU A 66 28.59 11.06 6.14
C GLU A 66 28.21 9.63 6.59
N MET A 67 26.89 9.39 6.77
CA MET A 67 26.35 8.13 7.26
C MET A 67 25.39 7.50 6.24
N PRO A 68 25.34 6.16 6.15
CA PRO A 68 24.31 5.47 5.39
C PRO A 68 22.93 5.71 6.01
N LEU A 69 21.89 5.64 5.19
CA LEU A 69 20.52 5.96 5.57
C LEU A 69 19.58 4.78 5.36
N SER A 70 18.89 4.39 6.43
CA SER A 70 17.75 3.47 6.37
C SER A 70 16.45 4.22 6.64
N ILE A 71 15.56 4.27 5.65
CA ILE A 71 14.27 4.98 5.70
C ILE A 71 13.17 3.98 6.01
N CYS A 72 12.29 4.33 6.96
CA CYS A 72 11.09 3.58 7.28
C CYS A 72 9.85 4.36 6.84
N LEU A 73 9.03 3.76 5.95
CA LEU A 73 7.75 4.29 5.52
C LEU A 73 6.63 3.37 6.03
N GLY A 74 6.05 3.75 7.17
CA GLY A 74 4.93 3.04 7.81
C GLY A 74 3.55 3.60 7.41
N ILE A 75 3.44 4.19 6.24
CA ILE A 75 2.23 4.81 5.68
C ILE A 75 1.84 4.13 4.38
N GLY A 76 0.57 4.25 3.98
CA GLY A 76 0.13 3.66 2.73
C GLY A 76 -1.15 4.29 2.18
N SER A 77 -1.38 4.10 0.88
CA SER A 77 -2.56 4.51 0.15
C SER A 77 -2.99 3.42 -0.82
N SER A 78 -4.31 3.20 -0.97
CA SER A 78 -4.88 2.34 -2.00
C SER A 78 -5.16 3.07 -3.31
N GLN A 79 -4.73 4.32 -3.45
CA GLN A 79 -4.89 5.08 -4.68
C GLN A 79 -3.81 4.72 -5.70
N GLY A 80 -4.20 4.70 -6.97
CA GLY A 80 -3.32 4.34 -8.07
C GLY A 80 -3.52 2.92 -8.58
N ALA A 81 -2.78 2.58 -9.62
CA ALA A 81 -2.87 1.29 -10.32
C ALA A 81 -2.22 0.12 -9.56
N HIS A 82 -1.62 0.33 -8.42
CA HIS A 82 -0.83 -0.66 -7.67
C HIS A 82 0.30 -1.31 -8.50
N LEU A 83 0.90 -0.52 -9.40
CA LEU A 83 1.99 -0.91 -10.30
C LEU A 83 3.33 -0.22 -9.96
N GLY A 84 3.41 0.46 -8.81
CA GLY A 84 4.56 1.28 -8.46
C GLY A 84 4.70 2.56 -9.30
N THR A 85 3.64 2.98 -9.96
CA THR A 85 3.66 4.09 -10.94
C THR A 85 3.18 5.43 -10.38
N ASN A 86 2.67 5.48 -9.14
CA ASN A 86 2.34 6.75 -8.51
C ASN A 86 3.62 7.54 -8.15
N ALA A 87 3.49 8.86 -7.95
CA ALA A 87 4.64 9.74 -7.78
C ALA A 87 5.51 9.36 -6.58
N LEU A 88 4.91 8.97 -5.45
CA LEU A 88 5.66 8.56 -4.26
C LEU A 88 6.41 7.24 -4.49
N SER A 89 5.78 6.22 -5.10
CA SER A 89 6.44 4.95 -5.39
C SER A 89 7.60 5.11 -6.37
N GLN A 90 7.43 5.91 -7.42
CA GLN A 90 8.53 6.24 -8.33
C GLN A 90 9.67 6.99 -7.63
N TYR A 91 9.34 7.92 -6.73
CA TYR A 91 10.34 8.63 -5.97
C TYR A 91 11.08 7.71 -4.99
N VAL A 92 10.38 6.77 -4.36
CA VAL A 92 10.99 5.71 -3.53
C VAL A 92 11.94 4.87 -4.37
N ASP A 93 11.53 4.45 -5.56
CA ASP A 93 12.38 3.71 -6.50
C ASP A 93 13.63 4.49 -6.89
N TYR A 94 13.47 5.78 -7.16
CA TYR A 94 14.60 6.66 -7.49
C TYR A 94 15.60 6.76 -6.34
N VAL A 95 15.14 7.02 -5.12
CA VAL A 95 16.05 7.19 -3.97
C VAL A 95 16.65 5.88 -3.46
N ALA A 96 15.93 4.77 -3.59
CA ALA A 96 16.44 3.44 -3.23
C ALA A 96 17.59 2.96 -4.13
N ASN A 97 17.79 3.60 -5.29
CA ASN A 97 18.94 3.38 -6.14
C ASN A 97 20.18 4.20 -5.73
N PHE A 98 20.07 5.11 -4.78
CA PHE A 98 21.23 5.83 -4.27
C PHE A 98 22.13 4.86 -3.49
N SER A 99 23.44 5.05 -3.63
CA SER A 99 24.39 4.35 -2.77
C SER A 99 24.11 4.67 -1.29
N GLN A 100 24.21 3.68 -0.42
CA GLN A 100 24.06 3.83 1.03
C GLN A 100 22.65 4.28 1.48
N VAL A 101 21.62 4.11 0.66
CA VAL A 101 20.22 4.40 1.01
C VAL A 101 19.38 3.13 0.85
N SER A 102 18.65 2.77 1.89
CA SER A 102 17.65 1.71 1.87
C SER A 102 16.29 2.26 2.28
N VAL A 103 15.22 1.78 1.64
CA VAL A 103 13.85 2.17 1.97
C VAL A 103 13.05 0.93 2.33
N SER A 104 12.57 0.85 3.56
CA SER A 104 11.65 -0.18 4.04
C SER A 104 10.24 0.38 4.08
N ALA A 105 9.31 -0.27 3.37
CA ALA A 105 7.92 0.14 3.26
C ALA A 105 6.98 -0.93 3.85
N ALA A 106 5.87 -0.47 4.42
CA ALA A 106 4.80 -1.34 4.88
C ALA A 106 3.99 -1.88 3.69
N ALA A 107 3.55 -3.14 3.76
CA ALA A 107 2.66 -3.71 2.75
C ALA A 107 1.22 -3.15 2.82
N GLY A 108 0.86 -2.44 3.90
CA GLY A 108 -0.51 -2.01 4.18
C GLY A 108 -1.29 -3.03 4.98
N ASN A 109 -2.47 -2.62 5.45
CA ASN A 109 -3.31 -3.46 6.32
C ASN A 109 -4.69 -3.72 5.69
N GLU A 110 -4.74 -3.81 4.36
CA GLU A 110 -5.98 -3.86 3.58
C GLU A 110 -6.38 -5.31 3.17
N GLY A 111 -5.67 -6.33 3.64
CA GLY A 111 -5.90 -7.73 3.24
C GLY A 111 -7.27 -8.31 3.63
N ASN A 112 -7.95 -7.72 4.61
CA ASN A 112 -9.28 -8.17 5.06
C ASN A 112 -10.32 -7.06 5.20
N THR A 113 -10.03 -5.85 4.72
CA THR A 113 -10.95 -4.69 4.78
C THR A 113 -12.08 -4.75 3.76
N ARG A 114 -11.99 -5.67 2.79
CA ARG A 114 -12.94 -5.79 1.67
C ARG A 114 -12.98 -4.55 0.76
N ASN A 115 -11.87 -3.82 0.70
CA ASN A 115 -11.76 -2.57 -0.07
C ASN A 115 -11.26 -2.77 -1.51
N HIS A 116 -11.01 -4.01 -1.92
CA HIS A 116 -10.60 -4.34 -3.27
C HIS A 116 -11.53 -5.40 -3.89
N SER A 117 -11.90 -5.18 -5.14
CA SER A 117 -12.60 -6.15 -5.98
C SER A 117 -11.96 -6.21 -7.36
N THR A 118 -12.05 -7.36 -8.00
CA THR A 118 -11.46 -7.59 -9.32
C THR A 118 -12.38 -8.46 -10.17
N GLY A 119 -12.28 -8.31 -11.48
CA GLY A 119 -12.99 -9.15 -12.42
C GLY A 119 -12.14 -9.49 -13.64
N ILE A 120 -12.30 -10.70 -14.14
CA ILE A 120 -11.62 -11.19 -15.34
C ILE A 120 -12.67 -11.52 -16.40
N PHE A 121 -12.52 -10.93 -17.57
CA PHE A 121 -13.33 -11.28 -18.73
C PHE A 121 -12.81 -12.56 -19.36
N SER A 122 -13.64 -13.59 -19.37
CA SER A 122 -13.38 -14.86 -20.07
C SER A 122 -14.30 -14.99 -21.27
N GLN A 123 -14.02 -15.98 -22.13
CA GLN A 123 -14.83 -16.23 -23.33
C GLN A 123 -16.33 -16.37 -22.97
N GLY A 124 -17.18 -15.58 -23.64
CA GLY A 124 -18.63 -15.58 -23.44
C GLY A 124 -19.13 -14.74 -22.24
N ARG A 125 -18.24 -14.14 -21.47
CA ARG A 125 -18.62 -13.24 -20.35
C ARG A 125 -18.43 -11.78 -20.77
N GLU A 126 -19.50 -11.15 -21.24
CA GLU A 126 -19.48 -9.76 -21.72
C GLU A 126 -19.72 -8.72 -20.62
N GLN A 127 -20.24 -9.14 -19.47
CA GLN A 127 -20.57 -8.26 -18.36
C GLN A 127 -20.21 -8.91 -17.03
N ILE A 128 -19.65 -8.10 -16.14
CA ILE A 128 -19.39 -8.45 -14.74
C ILE A 128 -20.12 -7.43 -13.87
N VAL A 129 -20.77 -7.91 -12.82
CA VAL A 129 -21.45 -7.06 -11.82
C VAL A 129 -20.63 -7.09 -10.54
N THR A 130 -20.22 -5.94 -10.08
CA THR A 130 -19.57 -5.75 -8.78
C THR A 130 -20.56 -5.09 -7.83
N GLU A 131 -20.84 -5.74 -6.71
CA GLU A 131 -21.74 -5.23 -5.69
C GLU A 131 -20.96 -4.53 -4.56
N LEU A 132 -21.38 -3.29 -4.26
CA LEU A 132 -20.81 -2.43 -3.24
C LEU A 132 -21.88 -2.13 -2.19
N ARG A 133 -21.64 -2.55 -0.95
CA ARG A 133 -22.44 -2.11 0.19
C ARG A 133 -21.97 -0.74 0.61
N VAL A 134 -22.92 0.19 0.78
CA VAL A 134 -22.69 1.51 1.35
C VAL A 134 -23.34 1.59 2.73
N ALA A 135 -22.58 2.04 3.70
CA ALA A 135 -23.01 2.18 5.10
C ALA A 135 -24.11 3.23 5.26
N GLU A 136 -24.86 3.10 6.36
CA GLU A 136 -25.72 4.20 6.82
C GLU A 136 -24.85 5.41 7.22
N ARG A 137 -25.28 6.62 6.82
CA ARG A 137 -24.60 7.89 7.13
C ARG A 137 -23.20 8.04 6.50
N GLU A 138 -22.88 7.26 5.45
CA GLU A 138 -21.67 7.51 4.66
C GLU A 138 -21.74 8.92 4.04
N GLN A 139 -20.74 9.76 4.34
CA GLN A 139 -20.73 11.16 3.86
C GLN A 139 -20.29 11.25 2.40
N GLY A 140 -19.44 10.33 2.00
CA GLY A 140 -18.92 10.24 0.66
C GLY A 140 -17.57 9.55 0.64
N PHE A 141 -17.22 9.04 -0.51
CA PHE A 141 -15.94 8.37 -0.73
C PHE A 141 -15.56 8.41 -2.21
N THR A 142 -14.29 8.09 -2.47
CA THR A 142 -13.77 7.88 -3.81
C THR A 142 -13.63 6.39 -4.09
N MET A 143 -13.78 6.00 -5.35
CA MET A 143 -13.48 4.67 -5.85
C MET A 143 -12.71 4.80 -7.15
N GLU A 144 -11.65 4.02 -7.32
CA GLU A 144 -10.91 3.94 -8.56
C GLU A 144 -11.17 2.61 -9.25
N PHE A 145 -11.51 2.68 -10.54
CA PHE A 145 -11.54 1.53 -11.43
C PHE A 145 -10.33 1.60 -12.34
N TRP A 146 -9.57 0.53 -12.42
CA TRP A 146 -8.40 0.38 -13.28
C TRP A 146 -8.56 -0.83 -14.17
N GLY A 147 -8.63 -0.60 -15.47
CA GLY A 147 -8.85 -1.64 -16.47
C GLY A 147 -7.61 -1.90 -17.30
N GLU A 148 -7.24 -3.16 -17.40
CA GLU A 148 -6.07 -3.60 -18.17
C GLU A 148 -6.23 -3.32 -19.67
N PRO A 149 -5.18 -2.78 -20.33
CA PRO A 149 -5.21 -2.58 -21.77
C PRO A 149 -5.11 -3.93 -22.52
N PRO A 150 -5.55 -4.03 -23.77
CA PRO A 150 -6.08 -2.96 -24.62
C PRO A 150 -7.61 -2.84 -24.60
N GLU A 151 -8.28 -3.34 -23.57
CA GLU A 151 -9.74 -3.33 -23.48
C GLU A 151 -10.28 -1.92 -23.22
N ILE A 152 -11.45 -1.64 -23.77
CA ILE A 152 -12.23 -0.43 -23.49
C ILE A 152 -13.46 -0.83 -22.68
N TYR A 153 -13.50 -0.40 -21.46
CA TYR A 153 -14.52 -0.80 -20.51
C TYR A 153 -15.72 0.14 -20.56
N GLY A 154 -16.93 -0.43 -20.71
CA GLY A 154 -18.19 0.28 -20.47
C GLY A 154 -18.59 0.12 -19.01
N LEU A 155 -19.00 1.21 -18.36
CA LEU A 155 -19.50 1.15 -16.99
C LEU A 155 -20.90 1.72 -16.87
N SER A 156 -21.71 1.12 -15.98
CA SER A 156 -22.97 1.66 -15.51
C SER A 156 -23.07 1.51 -14.01
N ILE A 157 -23.72 2.44 -13.35
CA ILE A 157 -23.89 2.45 -11.90
C ILE A 157 -25.38 2.36 -11.57
N GLN A 158 -25.76 1.36 -10.77
CA GLN A 158 -27.11 1.18 -10.26
C GLN A 158 -27.18 1.59 -8.80
N SER A 159 -28.14 2.45 -8.47
CA SER A 159 -28.46 2.83 -7.10
C SER A 159 -29.19 1.70 -6.35
N PRO A 160 -29.26 1.75 -5.01
CA PRO A 160 -30.04 0.79 -4.21
C PRO A 160 -31.54 0.76 -4.56
N THR A 161 -32.08 1.83 -5.17
CA THR A 161 -33.48 1.90 -5.64
C THR A 161 -33.69 1.25 -7.00
N GLY A 162 -32.62 0.76 -7.66
CA GLY A 162 -32.68 0.09 -8.96
C GLY A 162 -32.46 0.98 -10.18
N GLU A 163 -32.32 2.28 -10.00
CA GLU A 163 -32.05 3.21 -11.11
C GLU A 163 -30.63 3.01 -11.65
N ILE A 164 -30.48 2.89 -12.97
CA ILE A 164 -29.20 2.65 -13.65
C ILE A 164 -28.82 3.86 -14.49
N LEU A 165 -27.59 4.34 -14.30
CA LEU A 165 -27.02 5.41 -15.09
C LEU A 165 -25.73 4.95 -15.78
N GLU A 166 -25.62 5.26 -17.08
CA GLU A 166 -24.45 4.92 -17.89
C GLU A 166 -23.33 5.94 -17.69
N VAL A 167 -22.11 5.42 -17.57
CA VAL A 167 -20.90 6.24 -17.58
C VAL A 167 -20.42 6.38 -19.02
N SER A 168 -20.37 7.61 -19.53
CA SER A 168 -19.87 7.86 -20.88
C SER A 168 -18.35 7.69 -20.92
N SER A 169 -17.87 6.86 -21.85
CA SER A 169 -16.43 6.70 -22.17
C SER A 169 -15.97 7.69 -23.24
N SER A 170 -16.72 8.76 -23.52
CA SER A 170 -16.37 9.73 -24.55
C SER A 170 -14.99 10.36 -24.27
N ILE A 171 -14.19 10.44 -25.32
CA ILE A 171 -12.84 11.02 -25.29
C ILE A 171 -12.94 12.51 -24.95
N GLY A 172 -12.55 12.86 -23.75
CA GLY A 172 -12.52 14.23 -23.27
C GLY A 172 -12.65 14.24 -21.74
N SER A 173 -11.67 14.77 -21.07
CA SER A 173 -11.49 14.80 -19.62
C SER A 173 -12.53 15.62 -18.84
N ARG A 174 -13.78 15.64 -19.28
CA ARG A 174 -14.85 16.36 -18.55
C ARG A 174 -15.38 15.45 -17.45
N THR A 175 -15.50 16.00 -16.26
CA THR A 175 -16.23 15.35 -15.17
C THR A 175 -17.68 15.18 -15.56
N GLN A 176 -18.20 13.97 -15.48
CA GLN A 176 -19.61 13.65 -15.65
C GLN A 176 -20.28 13.71 -14.28
N GLU A 177 -21.43 14.31 -14.18
CA GLU A 177 -22.30 14.26 -13.01
C GLU A 177 -23.45 13.30 -13.30
N LEU A 178 -23.57 12.25 -12.50
CA LEU A 178 -24.69 11.32 -12.51
C LEU A 178 -25.59 11.69 -11.33
N SER A 179 -26.80 12.14 -11.63
CA SER A 179 -27.82 12.51 -10.65
C SER A 179 -28.97 11.52 -10.73
N PHE A 180 -29.22 10.82 -9.63
CA PHE A 180 -30.31 9.85 -9.50
C PHE A 180 -31.62 10.56 -9.13
N VAL A 181 -32.73 10.04 -9.61
CA VAL A 181 -34.05 10.63 -9.35
C VAL A 181 -34.61 10.20 -7.98
N PHE A 182 -34.33 8.94 -7.60
CA PHE A 182 -34.93 8.34 -6.41
C PHE A 182 -34.03 8.40 -5.16
N VAL A 183 -32.82 8.95 -5.27
CA VAL A 183 -31.90 9.18 -4.16
C VAL A 183 -31.18 10.51 -4.33
N GLU A 184 -30.83 11.18 -3.23
CA GLU A 184 -30.14 12.47 -3.28
C GLU A 184 -28.66 12.36 -3.65
N THR A 185 -28.18 11.15 -3.92
CA THR A 185 -26.77 10.87 -4.25
C THR A 185 -26.36 11.51 -5.55
N LYS A 186 -25.22 12.17 -5.53
CA LYS A 186 -24.51 12.61 -6.75
C LYS A 186 -23.23 11.82 -6.91
N VAL A 187 -23.00 11.32 -8.13
CA VAL A 187 -21.77 10.61 -8.47
C VAL A 187 -21.03 11.38 -9.55
N TYR A 188 -19.82 11.81 -9.25
CA TYR A 188 -18.94 12.47 -10.23
C TYR A 188 -17.94 11.47 -10.78
N VAL A 189 -17.87 11.39 -12.09
CA VAL A 189 -17.04 10.42 -12.80
C VAL A 189 -16.08 11.13 -13.73
N ASN A 190 -14.81 10.79 -13.63
CA ASN A 190 -13.79 11.17 -14.59
C ASN A 190 -13.29 9.90 -15.28
N TYR A 191 -13.54 9.77 -16.58
CA TYR A 191 -13.09 8.63 -17.37
C TYR A 191 -11.83 9.01 -18.16
N ILE A 192 -10.73 8.34 -17.87
CA ILE A 192 -9.44 8.48 -18.58
C ILE A 192 -9.22 7.18 -19.31
N LEU A 193 -9.40 7.21 -20.63
CA LEU A 193 -9.32 6.01 -21.48
C LEU A 193 -7.93 5.36 -21.44
N ILE A 194 -6.88 6.18 -21.43
CA ILE A 194 -5.48 5.73 -21.35
C ILE A 194 -4.78 6.62 -20.32
N GLU A 195 -4.49 6.04 -19.16
CA GLU A 195 -3.66 6.71 -18.17
C GLU A 195 -2.19 6.67 -18.64
N ARG A 196 -1.51 7.82 -18.57
CA ARG A 196 -0.23 8.03 -19.31
C ARG A 196 0.93 7.16 -18.85
N GLN A 197 0.97 6.80 -17.57
CA GLN A 197 2.11 6.06 -17.00
C GLN A 197 1.93 4.56 -17.14
N THR A 198 0.69 4.08 -17.07
CA THR A 198 0.37 2.66 -17.04
C THR A 198 -0.17 2.12 -18.36
N GLY A 199 -0.80 2.99 -19.16
CA GLY A 199 -1.60 2.58 -20.31
C GLY A 199 -2.96 1.99 -19.95
N TYR A 200 -3.28 1.84 -18.66
CA TYR A 200 -4.58 1.34 -18.19
C TYR A 200 -5.68 2.37 -18.36
N SER A 201 -6.93 1.90 -18.46
CA SER A 201 -8.09 2.77 -18.32
C SER A 201 -8.29 3.10 -16.85
N LEU A 202 -8.40 4.38 -16.51
CA LEU A 202 -8.76 4.84 -15.16
C LEU A 202 -10.14 5.47 -15.17
N VAL A 203 -11.03 4.96 -14.33
CA VAL A 203 -12.30 5.64 -14.04
C VAL A 203 -12.31 6.04 -12.57
N TYR A 204 -12.21 7.35 -12.33
CA TYR A 204 -12.21 7.93 -11.01
C TYR A 204 -13.63 8.35 -10.63
N ILE A 205 -14.19 7.75 -9.57
CA ILE A 205 -15.59 7.86 -9.18
C ILE A 205 -15.68 8.45 -7.79
N ARG A 206 -16.43 9.53 -7.62
CA ARG A 206 -16.68 10.18 -6.32
C ARG A 206 -18.17 10.14 -6.00
N PHE A 207 -18.49 9.47 -4.90
CA PHE A 207 -19.85 9.38 -4.37
C PHE A 207 -20.06 10.46 -3.32
N PHE A 208 -21.02 11.36 -3.56
CA PHE A 208 -21.42 12.39 -2.60
C PHE A 208 -22.75 12.02 -1.97
N HIS A 209 -22.81 11.99 -0.64
CA HIS A 209 -23.97 11.59 0.15
C HIS A 209 -24.65 10.34 -0.41
N PRO A 210 -23.90 9.24 -0.54
CA PRO A 210 -24.47 8.04 -1.16
C PRO A 210 -25.57 7.46 -0.28
N ALA A 211 -26.69 7.09 -0.91
CA ALA A 211 -27.75 6.34 -0.23
C ALA A 211 -27.20 5.01 0.28
N SER A 212 -27.57 4.66 1.50
CA SER A 212 -27.21 3.37 2.10
C SER A 212 -27.86 2.21 1.35
N GLY A 213 -27.17 1.07 1.32
CA GLY A 213 -27.65 -0.13 0.65
C GLY A 213 -26.66 -0.71 -0.35
N ILE A 214 -27.17 -1.52 -1.27
CA ILE A 214 -26.33 -2.20 -2.26
C ILE A 214 -26.36 -1.42 -3.58
N TRP A 215 -25.21 -0.91 -3.95
CA TRP A 215 -24.94 -0.35 -5.27
C TRP A 215 -24.35 -1.42 -6.16
N LYS A 216 -24.62 -1.34 -7.47
CA LYS A 216 -24.05 -2.28 -8.46
C LYS A 216 -23.29 -1.51 -9.53
N ILE A 217 -22.09 -1.95 -9.79
CA ILE A 217 -21.26 -1.49 -10.89
C ILE A 217 -21.26 -2.55 -11.97
N PHE A 218 -21.86 -2.26 -13.11
CA PHE A 218 -21.83 -3.13 -14.28
C PHE A 218 -20.62 -2.76 -15.12
N THR A 219 -19.69 -3.67 -15.26
CA THR A 219 -18.52 -3.53 -16.12
C THR A 219 -18.73 -4.39 -17.36
N ARG A 220 -18.62 -3.78 -18.56
CA ARG A 220 -18.71 -4.46 -19.85
C ARG A 220 -17.38 -4.38 -20.56
N GLY A 221 -16.96 -5.49 -21.19
CA GLY A 221 -15.79 -5.59 -22.05
C GLY A 221 -16.15 -6.08 -23.43
N LYS A 222 -15.35 -5.74 -24.45
CA LYS A 222 -15.58 -6.13 -25.84
C LYS A 222 -15.02 -7.51 -26.21
N ASN A 223 -15.15 -8.50 -25.32
CA ASN A 223 -14.81 -9.90 -25.59
C ASN A 223 -13.32 -10.24 -25.80
N ARG A 224 -12.41 -9.50 -25.22
CA ARG A 224 -11.02 -9.94 -25.18
C ARG A 224 -10.83 -10.89 -24.01
N GLN A 225 -10.34 -12.09 -24.31
CA GLN A 225 -10.11 -13.11 -23.31
C GLN A 225 -8.98 -12.70 -22.35
N ASN A 226 -9.18 -12.98 -21.05
CA ASN A 226 -8.19 -12.83 -19.99
C ASN A 226 -7.73 -11.40 -19.71
N VAL A 227 -8.56 -10.39 -19.98
CA VAL A 227 -8.30 -9.03 -19.48
C VAL A 227 -8.94 -8.84 -18.11
N GLN A 228 -8.20 -8.19 -17.25
CA GLN A 228 -8.57 -8.00 -15.86
C GLN A 228 -8.85 -6.52 -15.57
N PHE A 229 -9.71 -6.26 -14.61
CA PHE A 229 -9.86 -4.95 -14.00
C PHE A 229 -9.84 -5.06 -12.49
N HIS A 230 -9.51 -3.97 -11.84
CA HIS A 230 -9.50 -3.81 -10.40
C HIS A 230 -10.32 -2.60 -9.98
N MET A 231 -10.95 -2.68 -8.81
CA MET A 231 -11.61 -1.56 -8.15
C MET A 231 -11.09 -1.45 -6.72
N TRP A 232 -10.66 -0.25 -6.33
CA TRP A 232 -10.22 0.03 -4.97
C TRP A 232 -11.05 1.14 -4.33
N LEU A 233 -11.41 0.90 -3.08
CA LEU A 233 -11.91 1.89 -2.13
C LEU A 233 -10.75 2.48 -1.31
N PRO A 234 -10.95 3.60 -0.59
CA PRO A 234 -9.94 4.14 0.32
C PRO A 234 -9.51 3.13 1.39
N VAL A 235 -8.29 3.29 1.91
CA VAL A 235 -7.79 2.47 3.02
C VAL A 235 -8.65 2.62 4.28
N GLU A 236 -8.53 1.66 5.18
CA GLU A 236 -9.22 1.68 6.48
C GLU A 236 -9.00 3.03 7.21
N GLY A 237 -10.08 3.55 7.81
CA GLY A 237 -10.11 4.86 8.47
C GLY A 237 -10.38 6.05 7.55
N LEU A 238 -10.37 5.86 6.23
CA LEU A 238 -10.73 6.90 5.24
C LEU A 238 -12.11 6.67 4.61
N ILE A 239 -12.75 5.58 4.96
CA ILE A 239 -14.10 5.18 4.57
C ILE A 239 -14.74 4.41 5.74
N SER A 240 -16.06 4.34 5.80
CA SER A 240 -16.74 3.52 6.81
C SER A 240 -16.39 2.04 6.64
N GLN A 241 -16.16 1.32 7.74
CA GLN A 241 -15.92 -0.14 7.73
C GLN A 241 -17.14 -0.95 7.23
N ASP A 242 -18.32 -0.33 7.23
CA ASP A 242 -19.54 -0.92 6.69
C ASP A 242 -19.79 -0.58 5.21
N THR A 243 -18.87 0.17 4.57
CA THR A 243 -18.83 0.41 3.12
C THR A 243 -17.73 -0.46 2.50
N TYR A 244 -18.12 -1.48 1.73
CA TYR A 244 -17.20 -2.48 1.21
C TYR A 244 -17.79 -3.27 0.03
N PHE A 245 -16.94 -3.94 -0.74
CA PHE A 245 -17.35 -4.88 -1.78
C PHE A 245 -17.90 -6.18 -1.20
N LEU A 246 -19.02 -6.69 -1.71
CA LEU A 246 -19.62 -7.95 -1.27
C LEU A 246 -18.80 -9.18 -1.69
N GLU A 247 -18.16 -9.10 -2.85
CA GLU A 247 -17.22 -10.10 -3.35
C GLU A 247 -15.81 -9.48 -3.43
N PRO A 248 -15.11 -9.33 -2.29
CA PRO A 248 -13.79 -8.73 -2.26
C PRO A 248 -12.69 -9.73 -2.64
N SER A 249 -11.59 -9.22 -3.17
CA SER A 249 -10.34 -9.97 -3.31
C SER A 249 -9.35 -9.53 -2.23
N PRO A 250 -8.76 -10.44 -1.45
CA PRO A 250 -7.73 -10.10 -0.49
C PRO A 250 -6.35 -9.87 -1.13
N TYR A 251 -6.19 -10.23 -2.40
CA TYR A 251 -4.96 -10.08 -3.16
C TYR A 251 -4.91 -8.75 -3.89
N THR A 252 -3.69 -8.32 -4.27
CA THR A 252 -3.43 -7.02 -4.91
C THR A 252 -3.87 -5.85 -4.01
N THR A 253 -3.61 -6.01 -2.71
CA THR A 253 -3.96 -5.06 -1.65
C THR A 253 -2.74 -4.43 -0.98
N VAL A 254 -1.54 -4.64 -1.53
CA VAL A 254 -0.35 -3.91 -1.09
C VAL A 254 -0.52 -2.44 -1.44
N THR A 255 -0.43 -1.58 -0.42
CA THR A 255 -0.62 -0.13 -0.58
C THR A 255 0.64 0.55 -1.08
N ALA A 256 0.49 1.63 -1.85
CA ALA A 256 1.60 2.49 -2.21
C ALA A 256 2.16 3.25 -0.97
N PRO A 257 3.50 3.39 -0.79
CA PRO A 257 4.56 3.04 -1.72
C PRO A 257 5.12 1.62 -1.55
N GLY A 258 4.40 0.69 -0.91
CA GLY A 258 4.81 -0.71 -0.79
C GLY A 258 4.82 -1.46 -2.12
N ASP A 259 4.19 -0.92 -3.16
CA ASP A 259 4.24 -1.39 -4.54
C ASP A 259 5.48 -0.90 -5.32
N ALA A 260 6.38 -0.13 -4.70
CA ALA A 260 7.63 0.29 -5.30
C ALA A 260 8.59 -0.90 -5.51
N ARG A 261 9.31 -0.90 -6.64
CA ARG A 261 10.16 -2.04 -7.06
C ARG A 261 11.43 -2.19 -6.25
N ASN A 262 12.03 -1.07 -5.83
CA ASN A 262 13.35 -1.06 -5.19
C ASN A 262 13.27 -0.91 -3.66
N SER A 263 12.09 -0.63 -3.09
CA SER A 263 11.87 -0.68 -1.64
C SER A 263 11.96 -2.12 -1.11
N ILE A 264 12.15 -2.26 0.19
CA ILE A 264 11.98 -3.52 0.91
C ILE A 264 10.58 -3.51 1.52
N THR A 265 9.59 -4.02 0.78
CA THR A 265 8.21 -4.06 1.26
C THR A 265 8.00 -5.24 2.17
N THR A 266 7.53 -4.96 3.38
CA THR A 266 7.45 -5.96 4.44
C THR A 266 6.01 -6.17 4.88
N THR A 267 5.57 -7.42 4.86
CA THR A 267 4.32 -7.89 5.46
C THR A 267 4.51 -8.27 6.93
N ALA A 268 3.44 -8.59 7.63
CA ALA A 268 3.45 -8.87 9.05
C ALA A 268 3.04 -10.30 9.38
N TYR A 269 3.70 -10.88 10.40
CA TYR A 269 3.28 -12.13 10.98
C TYR A 269 3.33 -12.11 12.51
N GLN A 270 2.59 -13.03 13.14
CA GLN A 270 2.65 -13.27 14.58
C GLN A 270 3.88 -14.10 14.94
N HIS A 271 4.79 -13.53 15.70
CA HIS A 271 6.08 -14.18 16.02
C HIS A 271 5.97 -15.37 16.99
N ARG A 272 4.86 -15.50 17.72
CA ARG A 272 4.68 -16.58 18.73
C ARG A 272 4.24 -17.88 18.10
N ASP A 273 3.31 -17.85 17.15
CA ASP A 273 2.73 -19.02 16.49
C ASP A 273 3.07 -19.13 15.01
N GLY A 274 3.71 -18.10 14.46
CA GLY A 274 4.14 -18.07 13.07
C GLY A 274 3.03 -17.75 12.06
N SER A 275 1.81 -17.45 12.48
CA SER A 275 0.69 -17.15 11.59
C SER A 275 0.84 -15.81 10.87
N ILE A 276 0.38 -15.73 9.60
CA ILE A 276 0.33 -14.47 8.86
C ILE A 276 -0.67 -13.50 9.51
N TYR A 277 -0.39 -12.20 9.48
CA TYR A 277 -1.34 -11.19 9.91
C TYR A 277 -2.48 -11.08 8.90
N ILE A 278 -3.71 -11.37 9.33
CA ILE A 278 -4.86 -11.47 8.44
C ILE A 278 -5.15 -10.16 7.69
N ALA A 279 -4.91 -9.03 8.34
CA ALA A 279 -5.10 -7.71 7.75
C ALA A 279 -3.95 -7.28 6.83
N ALA A 280 -2.81 -7.97 6.82
CA ALA A 280 -1.69 -7.57 5.98
C ALA A 280 -2.07 -7.54 4.50
N GLY A 281 -1.64 -6.48 3.81
CA GLY A 281 -1.75 -6.38 2.36
C GLY A 281 -1.02 -7.53 1.66
N ARG A 282 -1.67 -8.08 0.63
CA ARG A 282 -1.20 -9.23 -0.14
C ARG A 282 -0.94 -8.86 -1.59
N GLY A 283 0.07 -9.49 -2.16
CA GLY A 283 0.42 -9.35 -3.57
C GLY A 283 -0.38 -10.27 -4.48
N TYR A 284 0.02 -10.45 -5.71
CA TYR A 284 1.07 -9.68 -6.38
C TYR A 284 0.52 -8.33 -6.85
N THR A 285 1.37 -7.48 -7.46
CA THR A 285 0.87 -6.35 -8.25
C THR A 285 0.07 -6.83 -9.45
N PRO A 286 -0.76 -5.99 -10.10
CA PRO A 286 -1.50 -6.39 -11.30
C PRO A 286 -0.61 -6.93 -12.43
N ASP A 287 0.63 -6.44 -12.57
CA ASP A 287 1.62 -6.92 -13.57
C ASP A 287 2.43 -8.13 -13.09
N GLY A 288 2.08 -8.71 -11.94
CA GLY A 288 2.71 -9.92 -11.41
C GLY A 288 4.05 -9.70 -10.69
N MET A 289 4.43 -8.45 -10.38
CA MET A 289 5.63 -8.19 -9.57
C MET A 289 5.45 -8.77 -8.16
N ILE A 290 6.52 -9.36 -7.65
CA ILE A 290 6.53 -9.96 -6.31
C ILE A 290 6.57 -8.85 -5.27
N THR A 291 5.47 -8.70 -4.55
CA THR A 291 5.31 -7.86 -3.36
C THR A 291 4.22 -8.51 -2.48
N PRO A 292 4.31 -8.46 -1.14
CA PRO A 292 5.45 -7.98 -0.35
C PRO A 292 6.72 -8.77 -0.62
N HIS A 293 7.90 -8.19 -0.27
CA HIS A 293 9.17 -8.86 -0.50
C HIS A 293 9.53 -9.82 0.64
N LEU A 294 9.24 -9.45 1.88
CA LEU A 294 9.62 -10.19 3.09
C LEU A 294 8.52 -10.09 4.15
N ALA A 295 8.57 -10.99 5.11
CA ALA A 295 7.73 -10.96 6.30
C ALA A 295 8.57 -10.72 7.56
N ALA A 296 8.09 -9.83 8.45
CA ALA A 296 8.70 -9.60 9.75
C ALA A 296 7.64 -9.62 10.87
N PRO A 297 8.03 -9.79 12.15
CA PRO A 297 7.08 -9.72 13.26
C PRO A 297 6.31 -8.40 13.25
N GLY A 298 4.98 -8.46 13.29
CA GLY A 298 4.15 -7.25 13.23
C GLY A 298 2.83 -7.39 13.99
N VAL A 299 2.63 -8.50 14.71
CA VAL A 299 1.38 -8.75 15.44
C VAL A 299 1.65 -8.84 16.92
N ASN A 300 0.90 -8.07 17.72
CA ASN A 300 1.03 -7.98 19.18
C ASN A 300 2.48 -7.69 19.61
N VAL A 301 3.15 -6.81 18.91
CA VAL A 301 4.52 -6.39 19.21
C VAL A 301 4.51 -5.29 20.27
N LYS A 302 5.41 -5.39 21.26
CA LYS A 302 5.62 -4.34 22.26
C LYS A 302 6.21 -3.10 21.60
N VAL A 303 5.59 -1.95 21.84
CA VAL A 303 5.98 -0.67 21.23
C VAL A 303 5.90 0.46 22.25
N PRO A 304 6.73 1.51 22.14
CA PRO A 304 6.56 2.72 22.91
C PRO A 304 5.28 3.46 22.47
N LEU A 305 4.57 4.08 23.42
CA LEU A 305 3.35 4.83 23.17
C LEU A 305 3.61 6.33 23.11
N VAL A 306 2.81 7.07 22.35
CA VAL A 306 2.94 8.52 22.12
C VAL A 306 2.92 9.34 23.42
N ARG A 307 2.18 8.88 24.44
CA ARG A 307 2.07 9.56 25.74
C ARG A 307 2.98 9.00 26.82
N GLY A 308 3.99 8.22 26.42
CA GLY A 308 4.91 7.52 27.31
C GLY A 308 4.43 6.12 27.68
N GLY A 309 5.33 5.30 28.25
CA GLY A 309 5.09 3.89 28.54
C GLY A 309 5.12 3.01 27.29
N PHE A 310 4.70 1.76 27.46
CA PHE A 310 4.69 0.73 26.43
C PHE A 310 3.32 0.08 26.31
N GLY A 311 3.03 -0.44 25.15
CA GLY A 311 1.83 -1.22 24.85
C GLY A 311 2.06 -2.17 23.70
N THR A 312 1.04 -2.89 23.29
CA THR A 312 1.10 -3.78 22.13
C THR A 312 0.38 -3.17 20.93
N ARG A 313 0.94 -3.35 19.75
CA ARG A 313 0.34 -2.93 18.47
C ARG A 313 0.54 -4.01 17.42
N SER A 314 -0.32 -3.97 16.40
CA SER A 314 -0.24 -4.83 15.23
C SER A 314 -0.29 -3.97 13.96
N GLY A 315 0.42 -4.39 12.92
CA GLY A 315 0.43 -3.75 11.62
C GLY A 315 1.73 -3.99 10.84
N THR A 316 1.63 -3.89 9.54
CA THR A 316 2.78 -4.02 8.64
C THR A 316 3.78 -2.86 8.78
N SER A 317 3.35 -1.71 9.30
CA SER A 317 4.23 -0.59 9.66
C SER A 317 5.23 -0.96 10.75
N ILE A 318 4.85 -1.85 11.68
CA ILE A 318 5.74 -2.39 12.71
C ILE A 318 6.81 -3.28 12.09
N SER A 319 6.41 -4.14 11.17
CA SER A 319 7.31 -5.01 10.40
C SER A 319 8.30 -4.20 9.55
N ALA A 320 7.82 -3.16 8.87
CA ALA A 320 8.66 -2.24 8.12
C ALA A 320 9.68 -1.52 9.00
N ALA A 321 9.28 -1.11 10.21
CA ALA A 321 10.19 -0.47 11.16
C ALA A 321 11.29 -1.44 11.63
N GLN A 322 10.97 -2.71 11.92
CA GLN A 322 12.00 -3.71 12.25
C GLN A 322 12.95 -3.93 11.09
N THR A 323 12.41 -4.07 9.87
CA THR A 323 13.23 -4.26 8.66
C THR A 323 14.14 -3.06 8.39
N ALA A 324 13.67 -1.84 8.66
CA ALA A 324 14.51 -0.64 8.56
C ALA A 324 15.66 -0.66 9.57
N GLY A 325 15.42 -1.08 10.82
CA GLY A 325 16.49 -1.26 11.79
C GLY A 325 17.49 -2.35 11.38
N ILE A 326 17.01 -3.46 10.86
CA ILE A 326 17.86 -4.54 10.31
C ILE A 326 18.71 -4.02 9.14
N ALA A 327 18.14 -3.23 8.23
CA ALA A 327 18.90 -2.61 7.16
C ALA A 327 19.98 -1.64 7.66
N ALA A 328 19.72 -0.92 8.77
CA ALA A 328 20.73 -0.08 9.41
C ALA A 328 21.89 -0.91 9.98
N LEU A 329 21.61 -2.05 10.60
CA LEU A 329 22.67 -2.98 11.10
C LEU A 329 23.53 -3.55 9.95
N LEU A 330 22.91 -3.87 8.81
CA LEU A 330 23.65 -4.30 7.62
C LEU A 330 24.53 -3.17 7.07
N PHE A 331 24.05 -1.94 7.06
CA PHE A 331 24.86 -0.79 6.66
C PHE A 331 25.98 -0.48 7.67
N GLU A 332 25.75 -0.64 8.97
CA GLU A 332 26.81 -0.54 9.98
C GLU A 332 27.94 -1.52 9.67
N TRP A 333 27.60 -2.81 9.50
CA TRP A 333 28.58 -3.83 9.20
C TRP A 333 29.31 -3.57 7.87
N ALA A 334 28.55 -3.24 6.81
CA ALA A 334 29.13 -3.10 5.49
C ALA A 334 29.96 -1.83 5.33
N ILE A 335 29.39 -0.68 5.73
CA ILE A 335 29.91 0.64 5.39
C ILE A 335 30.68 1.23 6.55
N ILE A 336 30.10 1.28 7.76
CA ILE A 336 30.75 1.92 8.90
C ILE A 336 31.95 1.11 9.39
N ARG A 337 31.87 -0.22 9.34
CA ARG A 337 32.98 -1.14 9.68
C ARG A 337 33.84 -1.54 8.50
N ASP A 338 33.64 -0.91 7.34
CA ASP A 338 34.46 -1.03 6.12
C ASP A 338 34.57 -2.47 5.55
N ASN A 339 33.57 -3.34 5.81
CA ASN A 339 33.57 -4.70 5.23
C ASN A 339 33.19 -4.70 3.75
N GLN A 340 32.22 -3.83 3.35
CA GLN A 340 31.77 -3.63 1.97
C GLN A 340 31.38 -2.16 1.75
N PRO A 341 32.33 -1.24 1.54
CA PRO A 341 32.10 0.21 1.52
C PRO A 341 31.11 0.68 0.43
N PHE A 342 30.95 -0.12 -0.63
CA PHE A 342 30.02 0.16 -1.76
C PHE A 342 28.68 -0.54 -1.63
N PHE A 343 28.32 -1.03 -0.44
CA PHE A 343 27.07 -1.71 -0.21
C PHE A 343 25.86 -0.80 -0.45
N THR A 344 24.87 -1.26 -1.21
CA THR A 344 23.71 -0.48 -1.64
C THR A 344 22.43 -0.94 -0.95
N GLY A 345 21.37 -0.12 -1.01
CA GLY A 345 20.03 -0.53 -0.57
C GLY A 345 19.50 -1.75 -1.34
N SER A 346 19.79 -1.87 -2.62
CA SER A 346 19.49 -3.08 -3.40
C SER A 346 20.26 -4.29 -2.91
N GLY A 347 21.50 -4.12 -2.47
CA GLY A 347 22.28 -5.16 -1.81
C GLY A 347 21.63 -5.62 -0.51
N VAL A 348 21.20 -4.69 0.34
CA VAL A 348 20.44 -5.00 1.57
C VAL A 348 19.22 -5.86 1.22
N LYS A 349 18.39 -5.42 0.28
CA LYS A 349 17.21 -6.15 -0.18
C LYS A 349 17.56 -7.57 -0.64
N TYR A 350 18.53 -7.69 -1.51
CA TYR A 350 18.95 -8.97 -2.09
C TYR A 350 19.41 -9.96 -1.03
N TYR A 351 20.29 -9.54 -0.10
CA TYR A 351 20.79 -10.43 0.94
C TYR A 351 19.72 -10.81 1.95
N LEU A 352 18.81 -9.89 2.30
CA LEU A 352 17.67 -10.22 3.16
C LEU A 352 16.71 -11.22 2.49
N GLN A 353 16.49 -11.12 1.19
CA GLN A 353 15.68 -12.10 0.45
C GLN A 353 16.36 -13.47 0.38
N ARG A 354 17.68 -13.52 0.18
CA ARG A 354 18.44 -14.77 0.17
C ARG A 354 18.51 -15.42 1.54
N GLY A 355 18.76 -14.63 2.59
CA GLY A 355 18.83 -15.07 3.96
C GLY A 355 17.47 -15.36 4.62
N ALA A 356 16.36 -15.10 3.93
CA ALA A 356 15.04 -15.28 4.49
C ALA A 356 14.75 -16.74 4.88
N ARG A 357 14.16 -16.92 6.06
CA ARG A 357 13.71 -18.26 6.50
C ARG A 357 12.43 -18.64 5.75
N ARG A 358 12.43 -19.86 5.23
CA ARG A 358 11.33 -20.47 4.47
C ARG A 358 10.84 -21.72 5.17
N GLU A 359 9.51 -21.92 5.17
CA GLU A 359 8.90 -23.14 5.69
C GLU A 359 8.90 -24.21 4.56
N GLU A 360 9.23 -25.46 4.87
CA GLU A 360 9.41 -26.54 3.90
C GLU A 360 8.11 -26.89 3.12
N ASN A 361 6.97 -26.71 3.74
CA ASN A 361 5.65 -27.01 3.18
C ASN A 361 5.03 -25.87 2.38
N MET A 362 5.78 -24.80 2.11
CA MET A 362 5.28 -23.60 1.45
C MET A 362 6.16 -23.21 0.26
N GLN A 363 5.52 -22.84 -0.84
CA GLN A 363 6.24 -22.35 -2.03
C GLN A 363 6.59 -20.88 -1.88
N TYR A 364 7.79 -20.51 -2.28
CA TYR A 364 8.30 -19.15 -2.27
C TYR A 364 8.91 -18.77 -3.63
N PRO A 365 8.80 -17.47 -4.06
CA PRO A 365 8.00 -16.43 -3.40
C PRO A 365 6.50 -16.67 -3.54
N ASN A 366 5.72 -16.08 -2.62
CA ASN A 366 4.25 -16.13 -2.69
C ASN A 366 3.63 -14.78 -2.27
N PRO A 367 2.33 -14.54 -2.58
CA PRO A 367 1.72 -13.23 -2.39
C PRO A 367 1.53 -12.81 -0.93
N GLU A 368 1.63 -13.70 0.02
CA GLU A 368 1.44 -13.42 1.45
C GLU A 368 2.77 -13.21 2.19
N TRP A 369 3.79 -14.00 1.88
CA TRP A 369 5.06 -14.04 2.60
C TRP A 369 6.24 -13.48 1.81
N GLY A 370 6.04 -13.14 0.54
CA GLY A 370 7.14 -12.80 -0.36
C GLY A 370 8.19 -13.91 -0.44
N TYR A 371 9.46 -13.56 -0.20
CA TYR A 371 10.58 -14.51 -0.19
C TYR A 371 10.78 -15.25 1.15
N GLY A 372 9.97 -14.93 2.17
CA GLY A 372 10.01 -15.58 3.48
C GLY A 372 10.20 -14.60 4.64
N LYS A 373 10.44 -15.16 5.84
CA LYS A 373 10.61 -14.39 7.08
C LYS A 373 12.04 -13.82 7.16
N VAL A 374 12.16 -12.55 7.52
CA VAL A 374 13.47 -11.90 7.73
C VAL A 374 14.28 -12.68 8.76
N ASN A 375 15.53 -13.02 8.42
CA ASN A 375 16.47 -13.70 9.30
C ASN A 375 17.85 -13.03 9.17
N LEU A 376 18.15 -12.12 10.08
CA LEU A 376 19.40 -11.36 10.06
C LEU A 376 20.62 -12.25 10.28
N TYR A 377 20.52 -13.26 11.16
CA TYR A 377 21.61 -14.17 11.43
C TYR A 377 22.05 -14.92 10.16
N HIS A 378 21.11 -15.57 9.50
CA HIS A 378 21.40 -16.27 8.25
C HIS A 378 21.83 -15.32 7.12
N THR A 379 21.35 -14.07 7.14
CA THR A 379 21.82 -13.05 6.18
C THR A 379 23.32 -12.76 6.36
N PHE A 380 23.79 -12.66 7.60
CA PHE A 380 25.22 -12.47 7.86
C PHE A 380 26.05 -13.70 7.49
N GLU A 381 25.56 -14.92 7.72
CA GLU A 381 26.25 -16.15 7.27
C GLU A 381 26.47 -16.19 5.75
N LEU A 382 25.62 -15.53 4.98
CA LEU A 382 25.77 -15.43 3.51
C LEU A 382 26.73 -14.31 3.07
N LEU A 383 27.06 -13.39 3.97
CA LEU A 383 27.93 -12.24 3.71
C LEU A 383 29.38 -12.52 4.11
N THR A 384 29.58 -13.47 5.02
CA THR A 384 30.91 -13.93 5.53
C THR A 384 31.32 -15.23 4.88
#